data_2092381c3f174590ffc7818e7adec908
#
_entry.id   2092381c3f174590ffc7818e7adec908
#
_cell.length_a   1.000
_cell.length_b   1.000
_cell.length_c   1.000
_cell.angle_alpha   90.00
_cell.angle_beta   90.00
_cell.angle_gamma   90.00
#
_symmetry.space_group_name_H-M   'P 1'
#
loop_
_entity.id
_entity.type
_entity.pdbx_description
1 polymer ?
#
loop_
_entity_poly.entity_id
_entity_poly.type
_entity_poly.pdbx_seq_one_letter_code
_entity_poly.pdbx_strand_id
1 'polypeptide(L)'
;MGNLQEESDLNKTIKISARRFEESPYIERTNSPKMVRGVYAGRYFPISIGEDPIEKYWLLRQKALIFDVPEKPVEISGKDAIPFLEKILTRKISSIKEGRGYYSLACTPQGGIFMDGVIFKFNDNKFWYVQADGPFEDWLLAHLSLIHI
;
A
#
# COMPACT_ATOMS: atom_id res chain seq x y z
N MET A 1 33.12 -3.41 -8.67
CA MET A 1 31.75 -2.87 -8.44
C MET A 1 31.92 -1.65 -7.56
N GLY A 2 31.64 -0.45 -8.07
CA GLY A 2 31.64 0.77 -7.29
C GLY A 2 30.58 0.70 -6.18
N ASN A 3 30.85 1.37 -5.08
CA ASN A 3 29.88 1.49 -4.00
C ASN A 3 28.70 2.34 -4.51
N LEU A 4 27.48 1.83 -4.45
CA LEU A 4 26.26 2.55 -4.87
C LEU A 4 26.14 3.95 -4.24
N GLN A 5 26.70 4.13 -3.05
CA GLN A 5 26.76 5.42 -2.36
C GLN A 5 27.67 6.41 -3.11
N GLU A 6 28.85 5.97 -3.55
CA GLU A 6 29.77 6.80 -4.32
C GLU A 6 29.22 7.15 -5.71
N GLU A 7 28.55 6.21 -6.36
CA GLU A 7 27.85 6.47 -7.62
C GLU A 7 26.72 7.48 -7.46
N SER A 8 25.95 7.38 -6.37
CA SER A 8 24.86 8.31 -6.06
C SER A 8 25.39 9.74 -5.80
N ASP A 9 26.49 9.86 -5.11
CA ASP A 9 27.12 11.15 -4.82
C ASP A 9 27.75 11.80 -6.08
N LEU A 10 28.34 10.99 -6.96
CA LEU A 10 28.87 11.42 -8.24
C LEU A 10 27.75 11.87 -9.21
N ASN A 11 26.63 11.22 -9.20
CA ASN A 11 25.48 11.53 -10.06
C ASN A 11 24.63 12.69 -9.56
N LYS A 12 25.02 13.38 -8.48
CA LYS A 12 24.31 14.53 -7.90
C LYS A 12 22.83 14.22 -7.68
N THR A 13 22.53 13.06 -7.14
CA THR A 13 21.16 12.63 -6.84
C THR A 13 20.44 13.70 -6.03
N ILE A 14 19.21 14.01 -6.42
CA ILE A 14 18.38 14.98 -5.72
C ILE A 14 18.10 14.46 -4.31
N LYS A 15 18.54 15.20 -3.30
CA LYS A 15 18.19 14.90 -1.91
C LYS A 15 16.72 15.26 -1.67
N ILE A 16 15.89 14.27 -1.43
CA ILE A 16 14.48 14.47 -1.13
C ILE A 16 14.34 14.69 0.38
N SER A 17 13.64 15.76 0.76
CA SER A 17 13.35 16.02 2.18
C SER A 17 12.42 14.96 2.77
N ALA A 18 12.81 14.41 3.92
CA ALA A 18 11.98 13.51 4.72
C ALA A 18 10.57 14.07 5.03
N ARG A 19 10.44 15.38 5.11
CA ARG A 19 9.18 16.08 5.41
C ARG A 19 8.08 15.91 4.35
N ARG A 20 8.41 15.36 3.19
CA ARG A 20 7.44 15.08 2.11
C ARG A 20 6.79 13.71 2.23
N PHE A 21 7.24 12.89 3.16
CA PHE A 21 6.76 11.53 3.33
C PHE A 21 6.23 11.35 4.75
N GLU A 22 5.15 10.62 4.86
CA GLU A 22 4.62 10.23 6.16
C GLU A 22 5.53 9.18 6.81
N GLU A 23 5.69 9.28 8.11
CA GLU A 23 6.31 8.21 8.88
C GLU A 23 5.27 7.13 9.20
N SER A 24 5.76 5.89 9.36
CA SER A 24 4.92 4.82 9.88
C SER A 24 4.46 5.15 11.31
N PRO A 25 3.21 4.81 11.69
CA PRO A 25 2.77 4.93 13.08
C PRO A 25 3.55 4.03 14.04
N TYR A 26 4.34 3.09 13.51
CA TYR A 26 5.18 2.19 14.30
C TYR A 26 6.66 2.61 14.34
N ILE A 27 6.99 3.81 13.86
CA ILE A 27 8.38 4.27 13.74
C ILE A 27 9.15 4.18 15.05
N GLU A 28 8.51 4.48 16.19
CA GLU A 28 9.15 4.37 17.50
C GLU A 28 9.58 2.93 17.88
N ARG A 29 8.92 1.93 17.29
CA ARG A 29 9.23 0.51 17.51
C ARG A 29 10.31 -0.02 16.58
N THR A 30 10.49 0.60 15.44
CA THR A 30 11.42 0.18 14.40
C THR A 30 12.67 1.06 14.34
N ASN A 31 12.63 2.26 14.94
CA ASN A 31 13.73 3.21 14.87
C ASN A 31 15.00 2.67 15.56
N SER A 32 16.07 2.58 14.80
CA SER A 32 17.36 2.06 15.22
C SER A 32 18.47 2.86 14.56
N PRO A 33 19.65 3.04 15.22
CA PRO A 33 20.81 3.65 14.57
C PRO A 33 21.29 2.91 13.31
N LYS A 34 20.92 1.63 13.17
CA LYS A 34 21.25 0.79 12.02
C LYS A 34 20.14 0.72 10.99
N MET A 35 19.04 1.46 11.21
CA MET A 35 17.90 1.42 10.29
C MET A 35 18.26 1.98 8.92
N VAL A 36 17.96 1.20 7.89
CA VAL A 36 17.91 1.65 6.49
C VAL A 36 16.46 1.88 6.12
N ARG A 37 16.14 3.08 5.66
CA ARG A 37 14.80 3.47 5.27
C ARG A 37 14.64 3.48 3.76
N GLY A 38 13.45 3.08 3.31
CA GLY A 38 12.96 3.27 1.96
C GLY A 38 11.73 4.13 1.92
N VAL A 39 11.28 4.43 0.70
CA VAL A 39 10.02 5.12 0.44
C VAL A 39 9.16 4.22 -0.43
N TYR A 40 7.93 4.00 -0.02
CA TYR A 40 6.92 3.28 -0.77
C TYR A 40 5.54 3.82 -0.37
N ALA A 41 4.62 3.93 -1.32
CA ALA A 41 3.27 4.46 -1.10
C ALA A 41 3.25 5.82 -0.35
N GLY A 42 4.23 6.70 -0.63
CA GLY A 42 4.35 8.01 0.00
C GLY A 42 4.76 7.98 1.48
N ARG A 43 5.22 6.84 1.98
CA ARG A 43 5.66 6.67 3.37
C ARG A 43 7.12 6.25 3.47
N TYR A 44 7.76 6.70 4.54
CA TYR A 44 8.98 6.08 5.02
C TYR A 44 8.67 4.78 5.75
N PHE A 45 9.44 3.75 5.43
CA PHE A 45 9.35 2.48 6.12
C PHE A 45 10.74 1.87 6.31
N PRO A 46 10.93 0.98 7.30
CA PRO A 46 12.19 0.28 7.49
C PRO A 46 12.36 -0.81 6.43
N ILE A 47 13.42 -0.68 5.61
CA ILE A 47 13.90 -1.78 4.76
C ILE A 47 14.65 -2.79 5.63
N SER A 48 15.43 -2.29 6.59
CA SER A 48 16.18 -3.07 7.56
C SER A 48 16.31 -2.26 8.85
N ILE A 49 16.27 -2.92 9.98
CA ILE A 49 16.54 -2.34 11.29
C ILE A 49 17.91 -2.77 11.84
N GLY A 50 18.77 -3.35 10.97
CA GLY A 50 20.11 -3.83 11.31
C GLY A 50 20.16 -5.30 11.71
N GLU A 51 19.11 -6.05 11.40
CA GLU A 51 19.00 -7.50 11.62
C GLU A 51 19.77 -8.31 10.57
N ASP A 52 20.07 -9.56 10.90
CA ASP A 52 20.59 -10.54 9.94
C ASP A 52 19.45 -11.04 9.04
N PRO A 53 19.51 -10.82 7.71
CA PRO A 53 18.44 -11.20 6.80
C PRO A 53 18.27 -12.71 6.67
N ILE A 54 19.33 -13.50 6.85
CA ILE A 54 19.29 -14.96 6.77
C ILE A 54 18.57 -15.52 8.00
N GLU A 55 18.92 -15.00 9.20
CA GLU A 55 18.22 -15.36 10.43
C GLU A 55 16.72 -15.03 10.33
N LYS A 56 16.37 -13.84 9.82
CA LYS A 56 14.97 -13.42 9.65
C LYS A 56 14.24 -14.25 8.61
N TYR A 57 14.90 -14.64 7.52
CA TYR A 57 14.32 -15.55 6.55
C TYR A 57 13.92 -16.90 7.19
N TRP A 58 14.79 -17.48 8.00
CA TRP A 58 14.49 -18.76 8.67
C TRP A 58 13.43 -18.62 9.76
N LEU A 59 13.41 -17.50 10.48
CA LEU A 59 12.32 -17.18 11.41
C LEU A 59 10.97 -17.11 10.69
N LEU A 60 10.90 -16.47 9.52
CA LEU A 60 9.69 -16.40 8.72
C LEU A 60 9.24 -17.79 8.26
N ARG A 61 10.19 -18.65 7.88
CA ARG A 61 9.89 -20.02 7.40
C ARG A 61 9.45 -20.99 8.50
N GLN A 62 9.95 -20.80 9.71
CA GLN A 62 9.80 -21.77 10.80
C GLN A 62 8.91 -21.27 11.93
N LYS A 63 8.70 -19.98 12.04
CA LYS A 63 7.91 -19.33 13.09
C LYS A 63 6.99 -18.27 12.50
N ALA A 64 7.13 -17.01 12.97
CA ALA A 64 6.38 -15.87 12.44
C ALA A 64 7.23 -14.60 12.51
N LEU A 65 6.97 -13.67 11.59
CA LEU A 65 7.49 -12.32 11.61
C LEU A 65 6.35 -11.33 11.39
N ILE A 66 6.52 -10.13 11.96
CA ILE A 66 5.68 -8.96 11.70
C ILE A 66 6.54 -7.95 10.96
N PHE A 67 6.01 -7.44 9.85
CA PHE A 67 6.63 -6.38 9.07
C PHE A 67 5.77 -5.13 9.15
N ASP A 68 6.43 -3.97 9.21
CA ASP A 68 5.80 -2.68 9.01
C ASP A 68 5.74 -2.41 7.51
N VAL A 69 4.57 -2.62 6.93
CA VAL A 69 4.31 -2.42 5.50
C VAL A 69 3.63 -1.06 5.31
N PRO A 70 4.15 -0.19 4.43
CA PRO A 70 3.66 1.19 4.30
C PRO A 70 2.34 1.33 3.52
N GLU A 71 1.72 0.25 3.09
CA GLU A 71 0.45 0.27 2.39
C GLU A 71 -0.66 0.91 3.23
N LYS A 72 -1.47 1.76 2.58
CA LYS A 72 -2.56 2.49 3.22
C LYS A 72 -3.90 1.86 2.82
N PRO A 73 -4.67 1.36 3.77
CA PRO A 73 -6.05 0.97 3.47
C PRO A 73 -6.91 2.22 3.23
N VAL A 74 -7.73 2.16 2.19
CA VAL A 74 -8.80 3.14 1.95
C VAL A 74 -10.11 2.54 2.41
N GLU A 75 -10.82 3.23 3.30
CA GLU A 75 -12.16 2.82 3.72
C GLU A 75 -13.21 3.35 2.75
N ILE A 76 -14.05 2.47 2.26
CA ILE A 76 -15.21 2.80 1.43
C ILE A 76 -16.47 2.38 2.22
N SER A 77 -17.30 3.35 2.54
CA SER A 77 -18.50 3.11 3.34
C SER A 77 -19.74 3.82 2.80
N GLY A 78 -20.91 3.20 2.98
CA GLY A 78 -22.19 3.74 2.57
C GLY A 78 -23.06 2.71 1.88
N LYS A 79 -24.36 3.00 1.76
CA LYS A 79 -25.36 2.11 1.16
C LYS A 79 -25.08 1.73 -0.31
N ASP A 80 -24.37 2.60 -1.01
CA ASP A 80 -24.02 2.44 -2.42
C ASP A 80 -22.59 1.92 -2.64
N ALA A 81 -21.91 1.43 -1.58
CA ALA A 81 -20.52 0.96 -1.64
C ALA A 81 -20.35 -0.21 -2.64
N ILE A 82 -21.27 -1.19 -2.64
CA ILE A 82 -21.21 -2.32 -3.57
C ILE A 82 -21.32 -1.86 -5.02
N PRO A 83 -22.42 -1.19 -5.44
CA PRO A 83 -22.55 -0.77 -6.83
C PRO A 83 -21.46 0.22 -7.28
N PHE A 84 -20.94 1.04 -6.37
CA PHE A 84 -19.79 1.91 -6.64
C PHE A 84 -18.53 1.10 -6.95
N LEU A 85 -18.17 0.16 -6.06
CA LEU A 85 -16.97 -0.66 -6.21
C LEU A 85 -17.05 -1.58 -7.43
N GLU A 86 -18.23 -2.09 -7.80
CA GLU A 86 -18.42 -2.92 -8.99
C GLU A 86 -18.24 -2.15 -10.32
N LYS A 87 -18.31 -0.81 -10.30
CA LYS A 87 -17.95 0.02 -11.46
C LYS A 87 -16.45 0.25 -11.60
N ILE A 88 -15.71 0.14 -10.51
CA ILE A 88 -14.29 0.50 -10.47
C ILE A 88 -13.40 -0.73 -10.52
N LEU A 89 -13.80 -1.79 -9.79
CA LEU A 89 -13.02 -2.99 -9.63
C LEU A 89 -13.47 -4.11 -10.57
N THR A 90 -12.52 -4.92 -11.00
CA THR A 90 -12.78 -6.04 -11.93
C THR A 90 -13.47 -7.24 -11.28
N ARG A 91 -13.70 -7.18 -9.97
CA ARG A 91 -14.30 -8.29 -9.21
C ARG A 91 -15.77 -7.99 -8.88
N LYS A 92 -16.60 -9.04 -8.91
CA LYS A 92 -17.98 -8.97 -8.43
C LYS A 92 -18.00 -8.83 -6.90
N ILE A 93 -18.17 -7.61 -6.42
CA ILE A 93 -18.09 -7.25 -4.99
C ILE A 93 -19.24 -7.83 -4.19
N SER A 94 -20.46 -7.87 -4.77
CA SER A 94 -21.64 -8.46 -4.16
C SER A 94 -21.49 -9.95 -3.80
N SER A 95 -20.58 -10.66 -4.48
CA SER A 95 -20.31 -12.08 -4.21
C SER A 95 -19.30 -12.31 -3.09
N ILE A 96 -18.64 -11.28 -2.58
CA ILE A 96 -17.67 -11.39 -1.50
C ILE A 96 -18.39 -11.65 -0.19
N LYS A 97 -17.97 -12.69 0.53
CA LYS A 97 -18.51 -12.99 1.87
C LYS A 97 -17.92 -12.03 2.91
N GLU A 98 -18.71 -11.68 3.91
CA GLU A 98 -18.25 -10.89 5.04
C GLU A 98 -17.05 -11.55 5.74
N GLY A 99 -16.12 -10.74 6.25
CA GLY A 99 -14.88 -11.17 6.87
C GLY A 99 -13.85 -11.78 5.92
N ARG A 100 -14.03 -11.61 4.59
CA ARG A 100 -13.09 -12.12 3.58
C ARG A 100 -12.44 -10.98 2.80
N GLY A 101 -11.18 -11.26 2.39
CA GLY A 101 -10.43 -10.42 1.48
C GLY A 101 -10.17 -11.13 0.15
N TYR A 102 -10.16 -10.37 -0.93
CA TYR A 102 -9.88 -10.86 -2.28
C TYR A 102 -9.03 -9.87 -3.05
N TYR A 103 -8.07 -10.40 -3.79
CA TYR A 103 -7.30 -9.61 -4.73
C TYR A 103 -8.20 -9.07 -5.85
N SER A 104 -8.04 -7.80 -6.17
CA SER A 104 -8.87 -7.12 -7.15
C SER A 104 -8.08 -6.02 -7.87
N LEU A 105 -8.43 -5.77 -9.12
CA LEU A 105 -7.80 -4.77 -9.97
C LEU A 105 -8.76 -3.62 -10.25
N ALA A 106 -8.23 -2.41 -10.36
CA ALA A 106 -8.89 -1.30 -11.03
C ALA A 106 -8.21 -1.08 -12.38
N CYS A 107 -9.01 -0.81 -13.40
CA CYS A 107 -8.52 -0.62 -14.76
C CYS A 107 -8.84 0.79 -15.28
N THR A 108 -7.97 1.30 -16.17
CA THR A 108 -8.25 2.49 -16.96
C THR A 108 -9.34 2.19 -18.01
N PRO A 109 -9.98 3.21 -18.62
CA PRO A 109 -10.94 3.03 -19.71
C PRO A 109 -10.35 2.28 -20.92
N GLN A 110 -9.03 2.30 -21.10
CA GLN A 110 -8.33 1.59 -22.16
C GLN A 110 -8.00 0.12 -21.81
N GLY A 111 -8.40 -0.34 -20.61
CA GLY A 111 -8.18 -1.72 -20.14
C GLY A 111 -6.82 -1.97 -19.51
N GLY A 112 -5.98 -0.95 -19.35
CA GLY A 112 -4.71 -1.07 -18.60
C GLY A 112 -4.96 -1.16 -17.11
N ILE A 113 -4.13 -1.90 -16.38
CA ILE A 113 -4.19 -1.94 -14.92
C ILE A 113 -3.75 -0.58 -14.36
N PHE A 114 -4.64 0.05 -13.61
CA PHE A 114 -4.36 1.30 -12.89
C PHE A 114 -3.89 1.03 -11.46
N MET A 115 -4.54 0.10 -10.78
CA MET A 115 -4.23 -0.25 -9.40
C MET A 115 -4.54 -1.72 -9.16
N ASP A 116 -3.71 -2.35 -8.35
CA ASP A 116 -3.96 -3.67 -7.78
C ASP A 116 -4.00 -3.60 -6.25
N GLY A 117 -4.68 -4.53 -5.63
CA GLY A 117 -4.80 -4.55 -4.18
C GLY A 117 -5.77 -5.62 -3.68
N VAL A 118 -6.01 -5.58 -2.39
CA VAL A 118 -6.93 -6.52 -1.71
C VAL A 118 -8.12 -5.76 -1.18
N ILE A 119 -9.32 -6.15 -1.64
CA ILE A 119 -10.58 -5.66 -1.09
C ILE A 119 -11.04 -6.56 0.06
N PHE A 120 -11.28 -5.99 1.24
CA PHE A 120 -11.84 -6.65 2.40
C PHE A 120 -13.27 -6.20 2.62
N LYS A 121 -14.17 -7.14 2.82
CA LYS A 121 -15.57 -6.86 3.13
C LYS A 121 -15.84 -7.07 4.62
N PHE A 122 -16.25 -6.02 5.32
CA PHE A 122 -16.73 -6.10 6.71
C PHE A 122 -18.22 -6.36 6.78
N ASN A 123 -19.00 -5.67 5.93
CA ASN A 123 -20.41 -5.87 5.69
C ASN A 123 -20.77 -5.25 4.32
N ASP A 124 -22.05 -5.23 3.94
CA ASP A 124 -22.49 -4.69 2.65
C ASP A 124 -22.26 -3.18 2.49
N ASN A 125 -22.08 -2.46 3.58
CA ASN A 125 -21.89 -1.01 3.58
C ASN A 125 -20.47 -0.58 3.98
N LYS A 126 -19.55 -1.52 4.23
CA LYS A 126 -18.19 -1.18 4.69
C LYS A 126 -17.15 -2.12 4.11
N PHE A 127 -16.18 -1.52 3.43
CA PHE A 127 -15.04 -2.19 2.78
C PHE A 127 -13.75 -1.46 3.09
N TRP A 128 -12.65 -2.21 3.10
CA TRP A 128 -11.31 -1.65 2.99
C TRP A 128 -10.66 -2.15 1.71
N TYR A 129 -10.03 -1.24 0.98
CA TYR A 129 -9.15 -1.58 -0.12
C TYR A 129 -7.72 -1.27 0.28
N VAL A 130 -6.90 -2.31 0.42
CA VAL A 130 -5.46 -2.19 0.69
C VAL A 130 -4.77 -2.17 -0.66
N GLN A 131 -4.33 -0.98 -1.03
CA GLN A 131 -3.71 -0.72 -2.32
C GLN A 131 -2.20 -0.94 -2.27
N ALA A 132 -1.62 -1.21 -3.45
CA ALA A 132 -0.19 -1.08 -3.67
C ALA A 132 0.24 0.41 -3.71
N ASP A 133 1.32 0.74 -4.40
CA ASP A 133 1.76 2.13 -4.54
C ASP A 133 0.89 2.89 -5.54
N GLY A 134 0.45 4.10 -5.19
CA GLY A 134 -0.30 4.98 -6.08
C GLY A 134 -1.49 5.72 -5.46
N PRO A 135 -2.12 6.66 -6.20
CA PRO A 135 -3.14 7.57 -5.70
C PRO A 135 -4.56 6.99 -5.88
N PHE A 136 -4.84 5.79 -5.35
CA PHE A 136 -6.13 5.15 -5.56
C PHE A 136 -7.28 5.85 -4.83
N GLU A 137 -7.02 6.49 -3.69
CA GLU A 137 -8.01 7.31 -3.00
C GLU A 137 -8.50 8.46 -3.89
N ASP A 138 -7.58 9.18 -4.54
CA ASP A 138 -7.93 10.26 -5.47
C ASP A 138 -8.74 9.74 -6.66
N TRP A 139 -8.39 8.54 -7.15
CA TRP A 139 -9.14 7.88 -8.21
C TRP A 139 -10.58 7.55 -7.78
N LEU A 140 -10.77 7.03 -6.59
CA LEU A 140 -12.09 6.76 -6.02
C LEU A 140 -12.90 8.05 -5.87
N LEU A 141 -12.30 9.11 -5.31
CA LEU A 141 -12.95 10.41 -5.13
C LEU A 141 -13.36 11.03 -6.47
N ALA A 142 -12.51 10.94 -7.49
CA ALA A 142 -12.84 11.42 -8.83
C ALA A 142 -14.06 10.70 -9.41
N HIS A 143 -14.18 9.39 -9.21
CA HIS A 143 -15.33 8.61 -9.66
C HIS A 143 -16.59 8.85 -8.83
N LEU A 144 -16.46 9.13 -7.54
CA LEU A 144 -17.58 9.51 -6.67
C LEU A 144 -18.25 10.79 -7.12
N SER A 145 -17.47 11.80 -7.52
CA SER A 145 -18.01 13.06 -8.01
C SER A 145 -18.84 12.93 -9.28
N LEU A 146 -18.54 11.94 -10.11
CA LEU A 146 -19.27 11.64 -11.36
C LEU A 146 -20.60 10.90 -11.12
N ILE A 147 -20.81 10.31 -9.96
CA ILE A 147 -22.03 9.56 -9.63
C ILE A 147 -23.11 10.46 -9.04
N HIS A 148 -22.75 11.62 -8.51
CA HIS A 148 -23.65 12.57 -7.88
C HIS A 148 -24.02 13.77 -8.78
N ILE A 149 -23.68 13.71 -10.07
CA ILE A 149 -24.12 14.71 -11.07
C ILE A 149 -25.43 14.29 -11.73
#